data_5469224fca8b472b98a9d090f6f8eee2
#
_entry.id   5469224fca8b472b98a9d090f6f8eee2
#
_cell.length_a   1.000
_cell.length_b   1.000
_cell.length_c   1.000
_cell.angle_alpha   90.00
_cell.angle_beta   90.00
_cell.angle_gamma   90.00
#
_symmetry.space_group_name_H-M   'P 1'
#
loop_
_entity.id
_entity.type
_entity.pdbx_description
1 polymer ?
#
loop_
_entity_poly.entity_id
_entity_poly.type
_entity_poly.pdbx_seq_one_letter_code
_entity_poly.pdbx_strand_id
1 'polypeptide(L)'
;AVNGAVHYANAVLHHTAYTDIIAIGMTGHKDENTGKIHHQIGVYYVAKSNLGAGQKIGEFTDLSFLAPQHFDDFIETVKSLTLTPEELDKIKARREQEIDISLKQLNNDIYQNEKGLGENDRVYLVAASIIATLGIAGKVPPLEKEDLKSSTMEGDRDGDILIRRINAFLQQKQLPAQKKDLIIRTLSNTLLTDNINKVHNGESQLKRVFTKIVDDLGIYYKIGLTTDFTGKLFNEMYSWLGFTQDKLNDVVLTPSYIATLMAKLARVNKDSYVWDFATGSAGLLVAAMNEMLIDAKNTITSPQELHEKEAKIKAEQLLGLELLSSVYMLAILNMILMGDG
;
A
#
# COMPACT_ATOMS: atom_id res chain seq x y z
N ALA A 1 -16.40 0.77 19.26
CA ALA A 1 -15.33 -0.03 19.83
C ALA A 1 -14.71 -1.01 18.84
N VAL A 2 -15.51 -1.74 18.09
CA VAL A 2 -15.04 -2.74 17.11
C VAL A 2 -14.07 -2.14 16.10
N ASN A 3 -14.47 -1.06 15.44
CA ASN A 3 -13.65 -0.42 14.41
C ASN A 3 -12.30 0.11 14.97
N GLY A 4 -12.28 0.60 16.21
CA GLY A 4 -11.05 1.05 16.85
C GLY A 4 -10.05 -0.07 17.09
N ALA A 5 -10.48 -1.19 17.71
CA ALA A 5 -9.59 -2.31 18.01
C ALA A 5 -8.99 -2.93 16.74
N VAL A 6 -9.81 -3.16 15.72
CA VAL A 6 -9.36 -3.69 14.41
C VAL A 6 -8.46 -2.69 13.70
N HIS A 7 -8.76 -1.39 13.78
CA HIS A 7 -7.91 -0.35 13.21
C HIS A 7 -6.50 -0.35 13.82
N TYR A 8 -6.40 -0.40 15.16
CA TYR A 8 -5.11 -0.47 15.84
C TYR A 8 -4.36 -1.77 15.54
N ALA A 9 -5.06 -2.92 15.47
CA ALA A 9 -4.44 -4.18 15.07
C ALA A 9 -3.83 -4.09 13.67
N ASN A 10 -4.53 -3.48 12.73
CA ASN A 10 -4.01 -3.23 11.38
C ASN A 10 -2.79 -2.31 11.39
N ALA A 11 -2.79 -1.25 12.20
CA ALA A 11 -1.62 -0.38 12.37
C ALA A 11 -0.41 -1.17 12.92
N VAL A 12 -0.61 -2.04 13.91
CA VAL A 12 0.45 -2.91 14.44
C VAL A 12 0.97 -3.89 13.39
N LEU A 13 0.07 -4.57 12.65
CA LEU A 13 0.45 -5.47 11.55
C LEU A 13 1.30 -4.76 10.48
N HIS A 14 1.03 -3.48 10.25
CA HIS A 14 1.78 -2.68 9.30
C HIS A 14 3.18 -2.32 9.80
N HIS A 15 3.30 -1.89 11.06
CA HIS A 15 4.56 -1.39 11.63
C HIS A 15 5.46 -2.47 12.23
N THR A 16 5.04 -3.74 12.23
CA THR A 16 5.77 -4.85 12.83
C THR A 16 5.91 -6.05 11.90
N ALA A 17 6.72 -7.00 12.30
CA ALA A 17 6.87 -8.29 11.63
C ALA A 17 5.72 -9.29 11.94
N TYR A 18 4.78 -8.94 12.80
CA TYR A 18 3.64 -9.80 13.12
C TYR A 18 2.78 -10.04 11.89
N THR A 19 2.27 -11.27 11.76
CA THR A 19 1.35 -11.68 10.69
C THR A 19 -0.09 -11.76 11.19
N ASP A 20 -0.26 -11.92 12.50
CA ASP A 20 -1.52 -12.20 13.15
C ASP A 20 -1.62 -11.41 14.48
N ILE A 21 -2.79 -10.87 14.76
CA ILE A 21 -3.07 -10.13 16.00
C ILE A 21 -4.47 -10.47 16.50
N ILE A 22 -4.58 -10.65 17.81
CA ILE A 22 -5.87 -10.70 18.49
C ILE A 22 -6.19 -9.31 19.02
N ALA A 23 -7.22 -8.68 18.45
CA ALA A 23 -7.67 -7.36 18.83
C ALA A 23 -8.80 -7.46 19.86
N ILE A 24 -8.63 -6.81 21.02
CA ILE A 24 -9.63 -6.77 22.08
C ILE A 24 -10.18 -5.37 22.17
N GLY A 25 -11.48 -5.22 21.91
CA GLY A 25 -12.21 -3.95 22.07
C GLY A 25 -13.14 -4.00 23.28
N MET A 26 -13.00 -3.04 24.18
CA MET A 26 -13.86 -2.93 25.35
C MET A 26 -14.67 -1.63 25.27
N THR A 27 -15.97 -1.73 25.53
CA THR A 27 -16.86 -0.58 25.72
C THR A 27 -17.60 -0.72 27.04
N GLY A 28 -17.87 0.41 27.69
CA GLY A 28 -18.66 0.42 28.90
C GLY A 28 -19.32 1.76 29.11
N HIS A 29 -20.47 1.75 29.81
CA HIS A 29 -21.14 2.94 30.27
C HIS A 29 -21.70 2.68 31.68
N LYS A 30 -21.81 3.72 32.46
CA LYS A 30 -22.49 3.70 33.75
C LYS A 30 -23.93 4.18 33.53
N ASP A 31 -24.88 3.38 33.93
CA ASP A 31 -26.28 3.79 33.99
C ASP A 31 -26.44 4.86 35.07
N GLU A 32 -26.87 6.06 34.69
CA GLU A 32 -26.97 7.20 35.60
C GLU A 32 -28.07 7.01 36.67
N ASN A 33 -29.10 6.22 36.41
CA ASN A 33 -30.20 6.00 37.30
C ASN A 33 -29.96 4.89 38.32
N THR A 34 -29.28 3.81 37.90
CA THR A 34 -29.01 2.66 38.74
C THR A 34 -27.59 2.59 39.27
N GLY A 35 -26.69 3.40 38.71
CA GLY A 35 -25.25 3.37 39.04
C GLY A 35 -24.54 2.11 38.52
N LYS A 36 -25.24 1.23 37.84
CA LYS A 36 -24.70 -0.05 37.35
C LYS A 36 -23.79 0.17 36.15
N ILE A 37 -22.66 -0.50 36.15
CA ILE A 37 -21.72 -0.48 35.02
C ILE A 37 -22.09 -1.61 34.05
N HIS A 38 -22.34 -1.23 32.82
CA HIS A 38 -22.52 -2.14 31.70
C HIS A 38 -21.24 -2.09 30.87
N HIS A 39 -20.68 -3.25 30.53
CA HIS A 39 -19.53 -3.36 29.66
C HIS A 39 -19.72 -4.52 28.66
N GLN A 40 -19.00 -4.41 27.54
CA GLN A 40 -18.98 -5.42 26.50
C GLN A 40 -17.54 -5.55 26.01
N ILE A 41 -17.05 -6.78 25.90
CA ILE A 41 -15.73 -7.10 25.39
C ILE A 41 -15.90 -7.89 24.10
N GLY A 42 -15.44 -7.32 22.98
CA GLY A 42 -15.39 -7.97 21.68
C GLY A 42 -13.96 -8.38 21.37
N VAL A 43 -13.76 -9.61 20.92
CA VAL A 43 -12.46 -10.15 20.58
C VAL A 43 -12.45 -10.53 19.09
N TYR A 44 -11.42 -10.07 18.38
CA TYR A 44 -11.32 -10.21 16.92
C TYR A 44 -9.94 -10.75 16.54
N TYR A 45 -9.93 -11.71 15.62
CA TYR A 45 -8.72 -12.14 14.94
C TYR A 45 -8.50 -11.25 13.70
N VAL A 46 -7.30 -10.69 13.59
CA VAL A 46 -6.90 -9.82 12.48
C VAL A 46 -5.56 -10.32 11.95
N ALA A 47 -5.48 -10.65 10.68
CA ALA A 47 -4.28 -11.18 10.08
C ALA A 47 -4.02 -10.58 8.70
N LYS A 48 -2.76 -10.66 8.24
CA LYS A 48 -2.42 -10.34 6.85
C LYS A 48 -3.12 -11.28 5.87
N SER A 49 -3.28 -12.54 6.24
CA SER A 49 -3.96 -13.58 5.44
C SER A 49 -5.47 -13.35 5.27
N ASN A 50 -6.13 -12.68 6.22
CA ASN A 50 -7.54 -12.30 6.10
C ASN A 50 -7.74 -10.85 5.68
N LEU A 51 -6.72 -10.27 5.05
CA LEU A 51 -6.74 -8.91 4.50
C LEU A 51 -7.03 -7.82 5.56
N GLY A 52 -6.60 -8.03 6.79
CA GLY A 52 -6.83 -7.10 7.90
C GLY A 52 -8.30 -7.01 8.34
N ALA A 53 -9.17 -7.88 7.85
CA ALA A 53 -10.55 -7.95 8.31
C ALA A 53 -10.60 -8.46 9.75
N GLY A 54 -11.36 -7.78 10.60
CA GLY A 54 -11.60 -8.23 11.96
C GLY A 54 -12.59 -9.39 11.99
N GLN A 55 -12.10 -10.62 12.14
CA GLN A 55 -12.94 -11.79 12.30
C GLN A 55 -13.28 -11.97 13.78
N LYS A 56 -14.57 -11.88 14.11
CA LYS A 56 -15.02 -11.96 15.49
C LYS A 56 -14.81 -13.36 16.04
N ILE A 57 -14.04 -13.48 17.15
CA ILE A 57 -13.83 -14.73 17.87
C ILE A 57 -15.01 -14.96 18.83
N GLY A 58 -15.44 -13.89 19.51
CA GLY A 58 -16.56 -13.99 20.45
C GLY A 58 -16.83 -12.68 21.17
N GLU A 59 -17.86 -12.72 22.01
CA GLU A 59 -18.13 -11.70 23.03
C GLU A 59 -17.87 -12.33 24.40
N PHE A 60 -17.11 -11.61 25.20
CA PHE A 60 -16.68 -12.08 26.51
C PHE A 60 -17.15 -11.11 27.59
N THR A 61 -17.47 -11.64 28.74
CA THR A 61 -17.91 -10.84 29.91
C THR A 61 -16.72 -10.31 30.72
N ASP A 62 -15.56 -10.97 30.59
CA ASP A 62 -14.32 -10.61 31.26
C ASP A 62 -13.10 -11.09 30.44
N LEU A 63 -11.90 -10.96 30.98
CA LEU A 63 -10.64 -11.37 30.33
C LEU A 63 -10.15 -12.76 30.78
N SER A 64 -11.00 -13.59 31.40
CA SER A 64 -10.63 -14.91 31.93
C SER A 64 -10.11 -15.88 30.84
N PHE A 65 -10.50 -15.67 29.57
CA PHE A 65 -10.00 -16.44 28.44
C PHE A 65 -8.49 -16.28 28.19
N LEU A 66 -7.86 -15.23 28.74
CA LEU A 66 -6.41 -15.01 28.70
C LEU A 66 -5.67 -15.65 29.88
N ALA A 67 -6.40 -16.21 30.86
CA ALA A 67 -5.78 -16.89 32.00
C ALA A 67 -5.10 -18.19 31.55
N PRO A 68 -3.97 -18.60 32.18
CA PRO A 68 -3.18 -19.75 31.73
C PRO A 68 -3.99 -21.02 31.53
N GLN A 69 -5.00 -21.25 32.38
CA GLN A 69 -5.85 -22.45 32.32
C GLN A 69 -6.84 -22.48 31.16
N HIS A 70 -7.09 -21.34 30.50
CA HIS A 70 -8.05 -21.21 29.39
C HIS A 70 -7.37 -20.74 28.09
N PHE A 71 -6.10 -20.38 28.17
CA PHE A 71 -5.40 -19.75 27.04
C PHE A 71 -5.21 -20.70 25.87
N ASP A 72 -4.88 -21.95 26.13
CA ASP A 72 -4.66 -22.96 25.08
C ASP A 72 -5.97 -23.27 24.33
N ASP A 73 -7.10 -23.45 25.05
CA ASP A 73 -8.43 -23.64 24.44
C ASP A 73 -8.85 -22.40 23.60
N PHE A 74 -8.54 -21.21 24.10
CA PHE A 74 -8.78 -19.97 23.37
C PHE A 74 -7.97 -19.92 22.08
N ILE A 75 -6.68 -20.26 22.11
CA ILE A 75 -5.81 -20.30 20.92
C ILE A 75 -6.26 -21.37 19.93
N GLU A 76 -6.73 -22.53 20.40
CA GLU A 76 -7.33 -23.56 19.53
C GLU A 76 -8.57 -23.03 18.80
N THR A 77 -9.43 -22.28 19.52
CA THR A 77 -10.58 -21.60 18.90
C THR A 77 -10.14 -20.62 17.83
N VAL A 78 -9.11 -19.80 18.10
CA VAL A 78 -8.57 -18.86 17.10
C VAL A 78 -8.02 -19.61 15.88
N LYS A 79 -7.27 -20.69 16.08
CA LYS A 79 -6.72 -21.51 14.97
C LYS A 79 -7.81 -22.17 14.13
N SER A 80 -8.97 -22.45 14.71
CA SER A 80 -10.11 -23.03 13.98
C SER A 80 -10.85 -22.02 13.10
N LEU A 81 -10.59 -20.72 13.29
CA LEU A 81 -11.17 -19.63 12.49
C LEU A 81 -10.48 -19.50 11.13
N THR A 82 -10.66 -20.49 10.28
CA THR A 82 -10.24 -20.42 8.89
C THR A 82 -11.39 -19.88 8.06
N LEU A 83 -11.15 -18.75 7.34
CA LEU A 83 -12.09 -18.26 6.34
C LEU A 83 -12.20 -19.29 5.23
N THR A 84 -13.43 -19.60 4.83
CA THR A 84 -13.64 -20.36 3.60
C THR A 84 -13.16 -19.55 2.39
N PRO A 85 -12.79 -20.20 1.28
CA PRO A 85 -12.44 -19.47 0.05
C PRO A 85 -13.52 -18.48 -0.39
N GLU A 86 -14.80 -18.82 -0.22
CA GLU A 86 -15.92 -17.97 -0.58
C GLU A 86 -16.07 -16.73 0.33
N GLU A 87 -15.79 -16.87 1.62
CA GLU A 87 -15.75 -15.72 2.54
C GLU A 87 -14.58 -14.80 2.24
N LEU A 88 -13.42 -15.37 1.94
CA LEU A 88 -12.24 -14.60 1.53
C LEU A 88 -12.49 -13.82 0.25
N ASP A 89 -13.16 -14.44 -0.74
CA ASP A 89 -13.51 -13.78 -2.00
C ASP A 89 -14.54 -12.66 -1.80
N LYS A 90 -15.49 -12.81 -0.88
CA LYS A 90 -16.42 -11.72 -0.51
C LYS A 90 -15.68 -10.55 0.16
N ILE A 91 -14.73 -10.84 1.04
CA ILE A 91 -13.91 -9.80 1.68
C ILE A 91 -13.08 -9.06 0.62
N LYS A 92 -12.44 -9.79 -0.30
CA LYS A 92 -11.69 -9.20 -1.42
C LYS A 92 -12.57 -8.29 -2.26
N ALA A 93 -13.73 -8.79 -2.73
CA ALA A 93 -14.64 -8.01 -3.57
C ALA A 93 -15.12 -6.73 -2.87
N ARG A 94 -15.41 -6.80 -1.57
CA ARG A 94 -15.77 -5.63 -0.78
C ARG A 94 -14.61 -4.63 -0.68
N ARG A 95 -13.38 -5.10 -0.40
CA ARG A 95 -12.19 -4.23 -0.34
C ARG A 95 -11.91 -3.57 -1.68
N GLU A 96 -12.08 -4.29 -2.76
CA GLU A 96 -11.95 -3.74 -4.10
C GLU A 96 -12.92 -2.59 -4.37
N GLN A 97 -14.18 -2.73 -3.96
CA GLN A 97 -15.17 -1.65 -4.08
C GLN A 97 -14.79 -0.45 -3.21
N GLU A 98 -14.35 -0.68 -1.97
CA GLU A 98 -13.90 0.38 -1.07
C GLU A 98 -12.72 1.16 -1.67
N ILE A 99 -11.75 0.47 -2.28
CA ILE A 99 -10.60 1.08 -2.97
C ILE A 99 -11.07 1.93 -4.15
N ASP A 100 -11.92 1.42 -5.02
CA ASP A 100 -12.44 2.14 -6.18
C ASP A 100 -13.17 3.43 -5.76
N ILE A 101 -13.97 3.36 -4.70
CA ILE A 101 -14.68 4.53 -4.15
C ILE A 101 -13.68 5.55 -3.60
N SER A 102 -12.73 5.11 -2.78
CA SER A 102 -11.72 5.99 -2.17
C SER A 102 -10.86 6.68 -3.21
N LEU A 103 -10.41 5.96 -4.24
CA LEU A 103 -9.61 6.54 -5.32
C LEU A 103 -10.37 7.59 -6.11
N LYS A 104 -11.63 7.33 -6.47
CA LYS A 104 -12.48 8.30 -7.19
C LYS A 104 -12.79 9.53 -6.35
N GLN A 105 -13.07 9.34 -5.06
CA GLN A 105 -13.31 10.43 -4.14
C GLN A 105 -12.07 11.30 -3.96
N LEU A 106 -10.90 10.69 -3.77
CA LEU A 106 -9.62 11.38 -3.65
C LEU A 106 -9.30 12.20 -4.90
N ASN A 107 -9.44 11.60 -6.10
CA ASN A 107 -9.21 12.31 -7.36
C ASN A 107 -10.13 13.53 -7.48
N ASN A 108 -11.41 13.33 -7.24
CA ASN A 108 -12.40 14.41 -7.35
C ASN A 108 -12.15 15.52 -6.31
N ASP A 109 -11.80 15.15 -5.09
CA ASP A 109 -11.47 16.11 -4.04
C ASP A 109 -10.21 16.93 -4.36
N ILE A 110 -9.14 16.28 -4.83
CA ILE A 110 -7.93 16.98 -5.24
C ILE A 110 -8.23 17.91 -6.46
N TYR A 111 -8.97 17.42 -7.44
CA TYR A 111 -9.32 18.19 -8.63
C TYR A 111 -10.13 19.45 -8.30
N GLN A 112 -11.10 19.35 -7.41
CA GLN A 112 -11.99 20.47 -7.09
C GLN A 112 -11.41 21.44 -6.07
N ASN A 113 -10.67 20.95 -5.09
CA ASN A 113 -10.26 21.73 -3.93
C ASN A 113 -8.80 22.19 -3.98
N GLU A 114 -7.94 21.54 -4.77
CA GLU A 114 -6.52 21.86 -4.85
C GLU A 114 -6.17 22.45 -6.24
N LYS A 115 -6.26 23.77 -6.33
CA LYS A 115 -6.04 24.50 -7.60
C LYS A 115 -4.57 24.50 -8.05
N GLY A 116 -4.36 24.48 -9.36
CA GLY A 116 -3.05 24.61 -9.96
C GLY A 116 -2.23 23.31 -10.00
N LEU A 117 -2.87 22.16 -9.73
CA LEU A 117 -2.28 20.85 -9.93
C LEU A 117 -2.70 20.27 -11.28
N GLY A 118 -1.72 20.05 -12.15
CA GLY A 118 -1.92 19.32 -13.40
C GLY A 118 -2.19 17.85 -13.17
N GLU A 119 -2.51 17.16 -14.24
CA GLU A 119 -2.82 15.73 -14.22
C GLU A 119 -1.62 14.90 -13.76
N ASN A 120 -0.44 15.18 -14.33
CA ASN A 120 0.81 14.52 -13.91
C ASN A 120 1.16 14.83 -12.47
N ASP A 121 0.92 16.06 -11.99
CA ASP A 121 1.23 16.46 -10.61
C ASP A 121 0.46 15.61 -9.61
N ARG A 122 -0.81 15.33 -9.86
CA ARG A 122 -1.64 14.47 -9.01
C ARG A 122 -1.06 13.05 -8.91
N VAL A 123 -0.66 12.49 -10.05
CA VAL A 123 -0.03 11.17 -10.10
C VAL A 123 1.29 11.16 -9.31
N TYR A 124 2.14 12.17 -9.52
CA TYR A 124 3.42 12.26 -8.81
C TYR A 124 3.25 12.47 -7.31
N LEU A 125 2.23 13.24 -6.89
CA LEU A 125 1.91 13.43 -5.48
C LEU A 125 1.46 12.15 -4.80
N VAL A 126 0.59 11.37 -5.44
CA VAL A 126 0.16 10.06 -4.91
C VAL A 126 1.36 9.12 -4.83
N ALA A 127 2.14 9.00 -5.90
CA ALA A 127 3.33 8.14 -5.92
C ALA A 127 4.34 8.53 -4.83
N ALA A 128 4.66 9.82 -4.73
CA ALA A 128 5.59 10.34 -3.73
C ALA A 128 5.10 10.10 -2.30
N SER A 129 3.81 10.36 -2.04
CA SER A 129 3.21 10.18 -0.72
C SER A 129 3.25 8.71 -0.29
N ILE A 130 2.90 7.80 -1.19
CA ILE A 130 2.97 6.36 -0.91
C ILE A 130 4.41 5.94 -0.62
N ILE A 131 5.38 6.26 -1.48
CA ILE A 131 6.78 5.89 -1.28
C ILE A 131 7.33 6.45 0.05
N ALA A 132 7.04 7.72 0.36
CA ALA A 132 7.52 8.34 1.59
C ALA A 132 6.96 7.70 2.87
N THR A 133 5.74 7.16 2.80
CA THR A 133 5.06 6.53 3.96
C THR A 133 5.31 5.03 4.11
N LEU A 134 5.96 4.38 3.14
CA LEU A 134 6.28 2.94 3.26
C LEU A 134 7.31 2.67 4.36
N GLY A 135 8.36 3.48 4.45
CA GLY A 135 9.45 3.26 5.39
C GLY A 135 10.20 1.93 5.16
N ILE A 136 11.25 1.72 5.95
CA ILE A 136 11.98 0.45 6.03
C ILE A 136 12.30 0.20 7.49
N ALA A 137 11.80 -0.87 8.05
CA ALA A 137 11.94 -1.19 9.47
C ALA A 137 13.41 -1.11 9.94
N GLY A 138 13.66 -0.37 11.00
CA GLY A 138 15.00 -0.18 11.57
C GLY A 138 15.96 0.70 10.77
N LYS A 139 15.58 1.17 9.57
CA LYS A 139 16.46 1.96 8.69
C LYS A 139 15.88 3.32 8.30
N VAL A 140 14.67 3.34 7.79
CA VAL A 140 13.99 4.56 7.34
C VAL A 140 12.58 4.59 7.94
N PRO A 141 12.30 5.51 8.87
CA PRO A 141 10.96 5.62 9.43
C PRO A 141 9.98 6.06 8.33
N PRO A 142 8.72 5.62 8.35
CA PRO A 142 7.69 6.17 7.48
C PRO A 142 7.54 7.68 7.73
N LEU A 143 7.14 8.42 6.70
CA LEU A 143 6.80 9.83 6.86
C LEU A 143 5.37 9.92 7.42
N GLU A 144 5.22 10.63 8.53
CA GLU A 144 3.92 10.88 9.15
C GLU A 144 3.42 12.29 8.78
N LYS A 145 2.12 12.51 8.93
CA LYS A 145 1.50 13.82 8.62
C LYS A 145 2.07 14.95 9.47
N GLU A 146 2.43 14.63 10.69
CA GLU A 146 3.00 15.53 11.68
C GLU A 146 4.44 15.95 11.38
N ASP A 147 5.14 15.22 10.51
CA ASP A 147 6.49 15.58 10.07
C ASP A 147 6.46 16.81 9.13
N LEU A 148 5.35 17.02 8.42
CA LEU A 148 5.14 18.15 7.54
C LEU A 148 4.74 19.40 8.34
N LYS A 149 5.63 20.38 8.39
CA LYS A 149 5.49 21.59 9.24
C LYS A 149 4.96 22.81 8.50
N SER A 150 4.74 22.71 7.20
CA SER A 150 4.36 23.84 6.33
C SER A 150 5.33 25.03 6.46
N SER A 151 6.64 24.70 6.57
CA SER A 151 7.69 25.71 6.61
C SER A 151 7.82 26.42 5.25
N THR A 152 8.10 27.70 5.29
CA THR A 152 8.44 28.49 4.10
C THR A 152 9.94 28.60 3.84
N MET A 153 10.75 28.07 4.77
CA MET A 153 12.20 28.11 4.66
C MET A 153 12.68 27.09 3.62
N GLU A 154 13.48 27.55 2.68
CA GLU A 154 14.09 26.68 1.67
C GLU A 154 14.95 25.58 2.35
N GLY A 155 14.82 24.34 1.87
CA GLY A 155 15.42 23.17 2.50
C GLY A 155 14.59 22.52 3.61
N ASP A 156 13.59 23.21 4.16
CA ASP A 156 12.69 22.71 5.21
C ASP A 156 11.20 22.79 4.81
N ARG A 157 10.91 23.13 3.56
CA ARG A 157 9.56 23.07 3.01
C ARG A 157 9.05 21.63 3.03
N ASP A 158 7.76 21.43 3.02
CA ASP A 158 7.18 20.09 3.03
C ASP A 158 7.65 19.25 1.83
N GLY A 159 7.85 19.87 0.66
CA GLY A 159 8.44 19.22 -0.51
C GLY A 159 9.88 18.76 -0.29
N ASP A 160 10.70 19.58 0.38
CA ASP A 160 12.08 19.21 0.71
C ASP A 160 12.12 18.02 1.68
N ILE A 161 11.19 17.96 2.64
CA ILE A 161 11.05 16.86 3.61
C ILE A 161 10.64 15.57 2.88
N LEU A 162 9.64 15.66 1.99
CA LEU A 162 9.18 14.51 1.20
C LEU A 162 10.32 13.93 0.35
N ILE A 163 11.02 14.78 -0.42
CA ILE A 163 12.15 14.36 -1.26
C ILE A 163 13.26 13.71 -0.43
N ARG A 164 13.62 14.28 0.72
CA ARG A 164 14.62 13.67 1.61
C ARG A 164 14.21 12.29 2.07
N ARG A 165 12.93 12.09 2.44
CA ARG A 165 12.42 10.80 2.89
C ARG A 165 12.42 9.78 1.76
N ILE A 166 11.96 10.15 0.57
CA ILE A 166 11.98 9.29 -0.62
C ILE A 166 13.42 8.91 -0.98
N ASN A 167 14.35 9.88 -0.99
CA ASN A 167 15.75 9.61 -1.28
C ASN A 167 16.36 8.60 -0.29
N ALA A 168 16.10 8.77 1.02
CA ALA A 168 16.56 7.83 2.03
C ALA A 168 15.97 6.42 1.80
N PHE A 169 14.69 6.31 1.46
CA PHE A 169 14.04 5.05 1.12
C PHE A 169 14.71 4.37 -0.09
N LEU A 170 14.87 5.11 -1.19
CA LEU A 170 15.45 4.59 -2.43
C LEU A 170 16.94 4.19 -2.27
N GLN A 171 17.70 4.88 -1.41
CA GLN A 171 19.07 4.50 -1.09
C GLN A 171 19.15 3.12 -0.42
N GLN A 172 18.21 2.80 0.47
CA GLN A 172 18.18 1.51 1.14
C GLN A 172 17.72 0.36 0.22
N LYS A 173 17.02 0.69 -0.85
CA LYS A 173 16.56 -0.27 -1.88
C LYS A 173 17.66 -0.67 -2.87
N GLN A 174 18.86 -0.10 -2.77
CA GLN A 174 20.00 -0.41 -3.63
C GLN A 174 19.74 -0.24 -5.13
N LEU A 175 18.82 0.66 -5.49
CA LEU A 175 18.52 0.97 -6.88
C LEU A 175 19.76 1.51 -7.61
N PRO A 176 19.92 1.22 -8.92
CA PRO A 176 20.94 1.86 -9.74
C PRO A 176 20.88 3.38 -9.63
N ALA A 177 22.05 4.04 -9.51
CA ALA A 177 22.13 5.48 -9.30
C ALA A 177 21.32 6.28 -10.33
N GLN A 178 21.41 5.92 -11.59
CA GLN A 178 20.69 6.57 -12.69
C GLN A 178 19.16 6.47 -12.51
N LYS A 179 18.64 5.31 -12.08
CA LYS A 179 17.21 5.10 -11.82
C LYS A 179 16.77 5.96 -10.64
N LYS A 180 17.52 5.95 -9.55
CA LYS A 180 17.25 6.79 -8.38
C LYS A 180 17.23 8.28 -8.72
N ASP A 181 18.25 8.76 -9.44
CA ASP A 181 18.35 10.16 -9.83
C ASP A 181 17.19 10.59 -10.76
N LEU A 182 16.76 9.71 -11.66
CA LEU A 182 15.59 9.97 -12.50
C LEU A 182 14.31 10.11 -11.67
N ILE A 183 14.07 9.20 -10.72
CA ILE A 183 12.90 9.25 -9.83
C ILE A 183 12.91 10.58 -9.04
N ILE A 184 14.00 10.88 -8.37
CA ILE A 184 14.13 12.08 -7.53
C ILE A 184 13.95 13.34 -8.37
N ARG A 185 14.60 13.43 -9.54
CA ARG A 185 14.45 14.59 -10.43
C ARG A 185 13.02 14.76 -10.93
N THR A 186 12.36 13.66 -11.33
CA THR A 186 10.98 13.71 -11.82
C THR A 186 10.02 14.18 -10.73
N LEU A 187 10.14 13.65 -9.52
CA LEU A 187 9.30 14.06 -8.40
C LEU A 187 9.61 15.49 -7.93
N SER A 188 10.88 15.91 -7.97
CA SER A 188 11.28 17.25 -7.56
C SER A 188 10.65 18.33 -8.42
N ASN A 189 10.42 18.07 -9.71
CA ASN A 189 9.76 19.03 -10.61
C ASN A 189 8.36 19.44 -10.14
N THR A 190 7.66 18.58 -9.42
CA THR A 190 6.36 18.90 -8.82
C THR A 190 6.50 19.29 -7.35
N LEU A 191 7.20 18.48 -6.55
CA LEU A 191 7.24 18.61 -5.09
C LEU A 191 7.97 19.88 -4.61
N LEU A 192 8.92 20.39 -5.38
CA LEU A 192 9.72 21.56 -5.00
C LEU A 192 9.21 22.87 -5.60
N THR A 193 8.07 22.85 -6.31
CA THR A 193 7.48 24.09 -6.85
C THR A 193 6.98 25.00 -5.72
N ASP A 194 7.10 26.31 -5.91
CA ASP A 194 6.64 27.31 -4.93
C ASP A 194 5.13 27.21 -4.70
N ASN A 195 4.37 26.90 -5.74
CA ASN A 195 2.92 26.83 -5.66
C ASN A 195 2.45 25.79 -4.62
N ILE A 196 2.98 24.57 -4.70
CA ILE A 196 2.55 23.49 -3.82
C ILE A 196 3.07 23.64 -2.38
N ASN A 197 4.20 24.31 -2.20
CA ASN A 197 4.80 24.60 -0.90
C ASN A 197 4.27 25.90 -0.26
N LYS A 198 3.45 26.66 -0.99
CA LYS A 198 2.87 27.91 -0.49
C LYS A 198 1.93 27.62 0.69
N VAL A 199 2.19 28.31 1.79
CA VAL A 199 1.36 28.19 3.00
C VAL A 199 0.14 29.10 2.86
N HIS A 200 -1.04 28.50 3.04
CA HIS A 200 -2.32 29.20 3.09
C HIS A 200 -3.11 28.68 4.30
N ASN A 201 -3.61 29.58 5.13
CA ASN A 201 -4.33 29.23 6.37
C ASN A 201 -3.52 28.29 7.32
N GLY A 202 -2.21 28.49 7.38
CA GLY A 202 -1.33 27.72 8.26
C GLY A 202 -0.83 26.38 7.71
N GLU A 203 -1.27 25.97 6.51
CA GLU A 203 -0.83 24.71 5.90
C GLU A 203 -0.40 24.91 4.44
N SER A 204 0.63 24.14 4.03
CA SER A 204 1.01 24.07 2.61
C SER A 204 -0.01 23.23 1.83
N GLN A 205 -0.12 23.50 0.52
CA GLN A 205 -0.95 22.66 -0.34
C GLN A 205 -0.45 21.22 -0.35
N LEU A 206 0.86 21.02 -0.35
CA LEU A 206 1.47 19.70 -0.29
C LEU A 206 1.04 18.91 0.95
N LYS A 207 1.07 19.54 2.13
CA LYS A 207 0.64 18.89 3.38
C LYS A 207 -0.84 18.47 3.32
N ARG A 208 -1.72 19.35 2.82
CA ARG A 208 -3.15 19.01 2.67
C ARG A 208 -3.35 17.82 1.73
N VAL A 209 -2.70 17.83 0.56
CA VAL A 209 -2.82 16.71 -0.41
C VAL A 209 -2.23 15.43 0.15
N PHE A 210 -1.05 15.50 0.77
CA PHE A 210 -0.43 14.35 1.43
C PHE A 210 -1.34 13.75 2.51
N THR A 211 -1.95 14.59 3.35
CA THR A 211 -2.87 14.16 4.40
C THR A 211 -4.07 13.40 3.81
N LYS A 212 -4.69 13.93 2.75
CA LYS A 212 -5.79 13.27 2.04
C LYS A 212 -5.38 11.90 1.50
N ILE A 213 -4.22 11.83 0.84
CA ILE A 213 -3.69 10.57 0.30
C ILE A 213 -3.47 9.53 1.40
N VAL A 214 -2.86 9.94 2.51
CA VAL A 214 -2.59 9.03 3.63
C VAL A 214 -3.88 8.58 4.32
N ASP A 215 -4.84 9.46 4.51
CA ASP A 215 -6.09 9.16 5.18
C ASP A 215 -6.99 8.26 4.31
N ASP A 216 -7.08 8.51 3.01
CA ASP A 216 -7.96 7.78 2.10
C ASP A 216 -7.35 6.47 1.59
N LEU A 217 -6.05 6.43 1.37
CA LEU A 217 -5.37 5.27 0.75
C LEU A 217 -4.48 4.48 1.73
N GLY A 218 -4.01 5.11 2.81
CA GLY A 218 -2.99 4.53 3.71
C GLY A 218 -3.34 3.13 4.21
N ILE A 219 -4.60 2.89 4.53
CA ILE A 219 -5.07 1.58 4.99
C ILE A 219 -4.87 0.48 3.92
N TYR A 220 -4.95 0.80 2.66
CA TYR A 220 -4.88 -0.20 1.58
C TYR A 220 -3.45 -0.61 1.23
N TYR A 221 -2.51 0.33 1.14
CA TYR A 221 -1.14 -0.01 0.76
C TYR A 221 -0.24 -0.34 1.95
N LYS A 222 -0.54 0.18 3.15
CA LYS A 222 0.25 -0.09 4.36
C LYS A 222 0.05 -1.51 4.90
N ILE A 223 -1.12 -2.12 4.74
CA ILE A 223 -1.42 -3.47 5.25
C ILE A 223 -0.93 -4.56 4.29
N GLY A 224 -0.40 -4.21 3.11
CA GLY A 224 0.06 -5.18 2.11
C GLY A 224 -1.09 -5.98 1.52
N LEU A 225 -2.23 -5.35 1.41
CA LEU A 225 -3.50 -5.93 1.02
C LEU A 225 -3.60 -5.99 -0.48
N THR A 226 -3.35 -7.14 -1.00
CA THR A 226 -3.75 -7.61 -2.31
C THR A 226 -2.95 -7.09 -3.51
N THR A 227 -2.62 -8.02 -4.37
CA THR A 227 -2.20 -7.82 -5.75
C THR A 227 -3.09 -6.86 -6.55
N ASP A 228 -4.31 -6.59 -6.08
CA ASP A 228 -5.31 -5.84 -6.83
C ASP A 228 -5.39 -4.35 -6.46
N PHE A 229 -4.97 -3.94 -5.25
CA PHE A 229 -4.86 -2.51 -4.91
C PHE A 229 -4.00 -1.76 -5.92
N THR A 230 -2.84 -2.33 -6.23
CA THR A 230 -1.89 -1.74 -7.16
C THR A 230 -2.51 -1.60 -8.55
N GLY A 231 -3.16 -2.65 -9.08
CA GLY A 231 -3.84 -2.60 -10.37
C GLY A 231 -4.95 -1.54 -10.42
N LYS A 232 -5.78 -1.47 -9.38
CA LYS A 232 -6.85 -0.46 -9.28
C LYS A 232 -6.32 0.95 -9.12
N LEU A 233 -5.32 1.13 -8.25
CA LEU A 233 -4.64 2.41 -8.09
C LEU A 233 -4.11 2.91 -9.44
N PHE A 234 -3.44 2.04 -10.20
CA PHE A 234 -2.86 2.44 -11.49
C PHE A 234 -3.92 2.70 -12.54
N ASN A 235 -4.98 1.90 -12.61
CA ASN A 235 -6.08 2.16 -13.54
C ASN A 235 -6.74 3.52 -13.28
N GLU A 236 -6.98 3.86 -12.01
CA GLU A 236 -7.55 5.14 -11.66
C GLU A 236 -6.57 6.29 -11.89
N MET A 237 -5.31 6.18 -11.42
CA MET A 237 -4.28 7.20 -11.66
C MET A 237 -4.00 7.40 -13.15
N TYR A 238 -4.09 6.36 -13.94
CA TYR A 238 -3.99 6.43 -15.39
C TYR A 238 -5.11 7.27 -16.00
N SER A 239 -6.35 7.12 -15.50
CA SER A 239 -7.48 7.95 -15.94
C SER A 239 -7.26 9.44 -15.62
N TRP A 240 -6.42 9.78 -14.62
CA TRP A 240 -6.09 11.15 -14.25
C TRP A 240 -5.11 11.84 -15.20
N LEU A 241 -4.40 11.10 -16.03
CA LEU A 241 -3.39 11.64 -16.96
C LEU A 241 -3.99 12.40 -18.16
N GLY A 242 -5.34 12.55 -18.22
CA GLY A 242 -6.02 13.41 -19.20
C GLY A 242 -5.65 13.14 -20.64
N PHE A 243 -5.30 11.91 -20.96
CA PHE A 243 -5.08 11.55 -22.35
C PHE A 243 -6.35 11.83 -23.14
N THR A 244 -6.26 12.72 -24.12
CA THR A 244 -7.36 12.94 -25.07
C THR A 244 -7.77 11.61 -25.67
N GLN A 245 -9.04 11.45 -26.05
CA GLN A 245 -9.56 10.18 -26.61
C GLN A 245 -8.66 9.59 -27.70
N ASP A 246 -7.98 10.43 -28.49
CA ASP A 246 -7.01 10.01 -29.50
C ASP A 246 -5.73 9.40 -28.92
N LYS A 247 -5.31 9.87 -27.72
CA LYS A 247 -4.14 9.31 -26.99
C LYS A 247 -4.52 8.17 -26.05
N LEU A 248 -5.76 8.08 -25.60
CA LEU A 248 -6.29 6.94 -24.83
C LEU A 248 -6.27 5.63 -25.66
N ASN A 249 -6.34 5.75 -26.97
CA ASN A 249 -6.26 4.58 -27.85
C ASN A 249 -4.85 3.97 -27.93
N ASP A 250 -3.82 4.72 -27.54
CA ASP A 250 -2.42 4.29 -27.67
C ASP A 250 -1.85 3.65 -26.39
N VAL A 251 -2.50 3.82 -25.24
CA VAL A 251 -2.01 3.28 -23.95
C VAL A 251 -3.17 2.66 -23.17
N VAL A 252 -3.36 1.37 -23.32
CA VAL A 252 -4.34 0.58 -22.57
C VAL A 252 -3.61 -0.25 -21.53
N LEU A 253 -3.98 -0.09 -20.24
CA LEU A 253 -3.44 -0.94 -19.20
C LEU A 253 -3.99 -2.36 -19.35
N THR A 254 -3.09 -3.33 -19.34
CA THR A 254 -3.48 -4.74 -19.40
C THR A 254 -4.16 -5.15 -18.08
N PRO A 255 -5.40 -5.65 -18.11
CA PRO A 255 -6.05 -6.15 -16.90
C PRO A 255 -5.21 -7.24 -16.21
N SER A 256 -5.14 -7.23 -14.89
CA SER A 256 -4.28 -8.13 -14.10
C SER A 256 -4.53 -9.61 -14.38
N TYR A 257 -5.78 -10.02 -14.61
CA TYR A 257 -6.12 -11.40 -14.96
C TYR A 257 -5.59 -11.80 -16.34
N ILE A 258 -5.54 -10.88 -17.32
CA ILE A 258 -4.93 -11.13 -18.64
C ILE A 258 -3.42 -11.23 -18.50
N ALA A 259 -2.79 -10.32 -17.75
CA ALA A 259 -1.36 -10.37 -17.49
C ALA A 259 -0.94 -11.70 -16.82
N THR A 260 -1.70 -12.15 -15.82
CA THR A 260 -1.49 -13.45 -15.17
C THR A 260 -1.69 -14.62 -16.11
N LEU A 261 -2.73 -14.59 -16.95
CA LEU A 261 -2.95 -15.62 -17.97
C LEU A 261 -1.78 -15.70 -18.95
N MET A 262 -1.28 -14.54 -19.42
CA MET A 262 -0.13 -14.49 -20.34
C MET A 262 1.14 -15.06 -19.68
N ALA A 263 1.43 -14.71 -18.43
CA ALA A 263 2.58 -15.25 -17.69
C ALA A 263 2.49 -16.78 -17.55
N LYS A 264 1.31 -17.33 -17.24
CA LYS A 264 1.05 -18.78 -17.15
C LYS A 264 1.17 -19.48 -18.49
N LEU A 265 0.60 -18.92 -19.55
CA LEU A 265 0.71 -19.49 -20.89
C LEU A 265 2.16 -19.49 -21.40
N ALA A 266 2.93 -18.46 -21.07
CA ALA A 266 4.37 -18.39 -21.35
C ALA A 266 5.21 -19.33 -20.47
N ARG A 267 4.58 -20.03 -19.49
CA ARG A 267 5.25 -20.93 -18.56
C ARG A 267 6.38 -20.26 -17.76
N VAL A 268 6.17 -19.01 -17.39
CA VAL A 268 7.11 -18.26 -16.56
C VAL A 268 7.36 -19.00 -15.26
N ASN A 269 8.62 -19.17 -14.90
CA ASN A 269 9.08 -19.87 -13.70
C ASN A 269 10.25 -19.12 -13.06
N LYS A 270 10.74 -19.58 -11.92
CA LYS A 270 11.81 -18.92 -11.14
C LYS A 270 13.10 -18.64 -11.92
N ASP A 271 13.36 -19.40 -12.98
CA ASP A 271 14.59 -19.27 -13.79
C ASP A 271 14.39 -18.44 -15.08
N SER A 272 13.18 -17.96 -15.32
CA SER A 272 12.84 -17.12 -16.47
C SER A 272 13.47 -15.73 -16.34
N TYR A 273 13.83 -15.13 -17.49
CA TYR A 273 14.12 -13.71 -17.65
C TYR A 273 12.99 -13.08 -18.46
N VAL A 274 12.33 -12.05 -17.92
CA VAL A 274 11.16 -11.45 -18.56
C VAL A 274 11.46 -10.00 -18.94
N TRP A 275 11.33 -9.70 -20.22
CA TRP A 275 11.57 -8.38 -20.79
C TRP A 275 10.28 -7.85 -21.41
N ASP A 276 9.93 -6.63 -21.02
CA ASP A 276 8.76 -5.91 -21.55
C ASP A 276 9.21 -4.55 -22.10
N PHE A 277 9.25 -4.43 -23.42
CA PHE A 277 9.77 -3.23 -24.11
C PHE A 277 8.74 -2.10 -24.24
N ALA A 278 7.53 -2.30 -23.77
CA ALA A 278 6.45 -1.31 -23.71
C ALA A 278 5.67 -1.52 -22.41
N THR A 279 6.38 -1.44 -21.28
CA THR A 279 5.92 -2.00 -20.00
C THR A 279 4.69 -1.30 -19.41
N GLY A 280 4.37 -0.10 -19.89
CA GLY A 280 3.28 0.67 -19.34
C GLY A 280 3.44 0.87 -17.82
N SER A 281 2.46 0.49 -17.04
CA SER A 281 2.51 0.48 -15.57
C SER A 281 3.20 -0.76 -14.97
N ALA A 282 3.90 -1.56 -15.76
CA ALA A 282 4.57 -2.80 -15.39
C ALA A 282 3.63 -3.96 -14.98
N GLY A 283 2.38 -3.95 -15.39
CA GLY A 283 1.40 -4.99 -15.04
C GLY A 283 1.81 -6.40 -15.46
N LEU A 284 2.40 -6.55 -16.66
CA LEU A 284 2.92 -7.84 -17.15
C LEU A 284 4.14 -8.30 -16.35
N LEU A 285 5.06 -7.39 -16.00
CA LEU A 285 6.24 -7.72 -15.19
C LEU A 285 5.84 -8.14 -13.78
N VAL A 286 4.86 -7.47 -13.17
CA VAL A 286 4.32 -7.85 -11.85
C VAL A 286 3.69 -9.24 -11.90
N ALA A 287 2.89 -9.54 -12.91
CA ALA A 287 2.29 -10.86 -13.08
C ALA A 287 3.36 -11.95 -13.26
N ALA A 288 4.37 -11.69 -14.09
CA ALA A 288 5.50 -12.59 -14.29
C ALA A 288 6.29 -12.81 -12.98
N MET A 289 6.62 -11.74 -12.26
CA MET A 289 7.32 -11.81 -10.97
C MET A 289 6.54 -12.68 -9.96
N ASN A 290 5.23 -12.52 -9.88
CA ASN A 290 4.40 -13.31 -8.99
C ASN A 290 4.46 -14.81 -9.32
N GLU A 291 4.36 -15.20 -10.60
CA GLU A 291 4.50 -16.61 -11.02
C GLU A 291 5.91 -17.14 -10.71
N MET A 292 6.97 -16.34 -10.91
CA MET A 292 8.35 -16.71 -10.59
C MET A 292 8.52 -16.96 -9.07
N LEU A 293 7.98 -16.07 -8.23
CA LEU A 293 8.04 -16.20 -6.76
C LEU A 293 7.22 -17.39 -6.26
N ILE A 294 6.06 -17.66 -6.85
CA ILE A 294 5.25 -18.85 -6.55
C ILE A 294 6.02 -20.13 -6.90
N ASP A 295 6.63 -20.21 -8.08
CA ASP A 295 7.41 -21.37 -8.49
C ASP A 295 8.65 -21.57 -7.58
N ALA A 296 9.36 -20.49 -7.23
CA ALA A 296 10.47 -20.55 -6.28
C ALA A 296 10.06 -21.14 -4.93
N LYS A 297 8.95 -20.66 -4.36
CA LYS A 297 8.39 -21.18 -3.08
C LYS A 297 7.99 -22.63 -3.16
N ASN A 298 7.48 -23.08 -4.28
CA ASN A 298 7.03 -24.46 -4.49
C ASN A 298 8.17 -25.44 -4.74
N THR A 299 9.32 -24.95 -5.24
CA THR A 299 10.42 -25.82 -5.72
C THR A 299 11.67 -25.76 -4.85
N ILE A 300 11.87 -24.68 -4.09
CA ILE A 300 13.04 -24.50 -3.22
C ILE A 300 12.64 -24.76 -1.77
N THR A 301 13.28 -25.76 -1.14
CA THR A 301 13.00 -26.14 0.24
C THR A 301 13.88 -25.46 1.27
N SER A 302 15.07 -24.99 0.87
CA SER A 302 16.00 -24.27 1.74
C SER A 302 15.54 -22.81 1.90
N PRO A 303 15.29 -22.31 3.13
CA PRO A 303 14.89 -20.93 3.37
C PRO A 303 15.94 -19.91 2.88
N GLN A 304 17.23 -20.25 3.01
CA GLN A 304 18.31 -19.38 2.56
C GLN A 304 18.34 -19.27 1.02
N GLU A 305 18.31 -20.41 0.33
CA GLU A 305 18.29 -20.47 -1.14
C GLU A 305 17.04 -19.78 -1.71
N LEU A 306 15.90 -19.94 -1.05
CA LEU A 306 14.65 -19.25 -1.42
C LEU A 306 14.81 -17.75 -1.33
N HIS A 307 15.37 -17.24 -0.21
CA HIS A 307 15.61 -15.81 -0.03
C HIS A 307 16.55 -15.24 -1.10
N GLU A 308 17.67 -15.93 -1.37
CA GLU A 308 18.62 -15.55 -2.42
C GLU A 308 17.95 -15.55 -3.81
N LYS A 309 17.12 -16.56 -4.09
CA LYS A 309 16.40 -16.64 -5.36
C LYS A 309 15.35 -15.54 -5.53
N GLU A 310 14.57 -15.25 -4.49
CA GLU A 310 13.61 -14.14 -4.50
C GLU A 310 14.30 -12.80 -4.72
N ALA A 311 15.45 -12.56 -4.08
CA ALA A 311 16.25 -11.36 -4.30
C ALA A 311 16.76 -11.27 -5.74
N LYS A 312 17.25 -12.38 -6.31
CA LYS A 312 17.73 -12.44 -7.69
C LYS A 312 16.61 -12.19 -8.70
N ILE A 313 15.42 -12.78 -8.50
CA ILE A 313 14.26 -12.54 -9.36
C ILE A 313 13.98 -11.04 -9.46
N LYS A 314 13.92 -10.37 -8.31
CA LYS A 314 13.60 -8.95 -8.22
C LYS A 314 14.70 -8.05 -8.78
N ALA A 315 15.97 -8.38 -8.55
CA ALA A 315 17.08 -7.51 -8.92
C ALA A 315 17.54 -7.68 -10.39
N GLU A 316 17.39 -8.87 -10.97
CA GLU A 316 18.11 -9.21 -12.21
C GLU A 316 17.25 -9.80 -13.32
N GLN A 317 16.08 -10.38 -13.00
CA GLN A 317 15.35 -11.21 -13.95
C GLN A 317 14.20 -10.49 -14.66
N LEU A 318 13.94 -9.22 -14.31
CA LEU A 318 12.87 -8.41 -14.88
C LEU A 318 13.43 -7.15 -15.54
N LEU A 319 12.99 -6.85 -16.76
CA LEU A 319 13.36 -5.62 -17.46
C LEU A 319 12.13 -4.99 -18.10
N GLY A 320 11.84 -3.74 -17.76
CA GLY A 320 10.80 -2.92 -18.38
C GLY A 320 11.36 -1.67 -19.04
N LEU A 321 10.86 -1.32 -20.21
CA LEU A 321 11.14 -0.06 -20.88
C LEU A 321 9.84 0.72 -21.05
N GLU A 322 9.86 2.01 -20.69
CA GLU A 322 8.72 2.92 -20.86
C GLU A 322 9.21 4.28 -21.34
N LEU A 323 8.56 4.81 -22.36
CA LEU A 323 8.93 6.09 -22.97
C LEU A 323 8.34 7.29 -22.22
N LEU A 324 7.10 7.16 -21.75
CA LEU A 324 6.37 8.24 -21.09
C LEU A 324 6.74 8.33 -19.61
N SER A 325 7.36 9.44 -19.20
CA SER A 325 7.85 9.64 -17.83
C SER A 325 6.79 9.46 -16.75
N SER A 326 5.54 9.89 -16.98
CA SER A 326 4.43 9.73 -16.04
C SER A 326 4.03 8.26 -15.88
N VAL A 327 3.96 7.52 -16.98
CA VAL A 327 3.65 6.09 -16.98
C VAL A 327 4.81 5.29 -16.39
N TYR A 328 6.06 5.71 -16.67
CA TYR A 328 7.26 5.14 -16.04
C TYR A 328 7.25 5.30 -14.52
N MET A 329 6.80 6.45 -13.99
CA MET A 329 6.65 6.64 -12.54
C MET A 329 5.60 5.72 -11.93
N LEU A 330 4.52 5.43 -12.66
CA LEU A 330 3.54 4.42 -12.25
C LEU A 330 4.16 3.02 -12.22
N ALA A 331 4.94 2.66 -13.25
CA ALA A 331 5.66 1.37 -13.29
C ALA A 331 6.59 1.21 -12.08
N ILE A 332 7.39 2.23 -11.78
CA ILE A 332 8.29 2.24 -10.61
C ILE A 332 7.51 2.04 -9.31
N LEU A 333 6.44 2.82 -9.11
CA LEU A 333 5.62 2.70 -7.91
C LEU A 333 5.03 1.29 -7.80
N ASN A 334 4.53 0.72 -8.90
CA ASN A 334 4.00 -0.63 -8.95
C ASN A 334 5.03 -1.66 -8.49
N MET A 335 6.21 -1.63 -9.10
CA MET A 335 7.29 -2.56 -8.76
C MET A 335 7.73 -2.40 -7.30
N ILE A 336 7.88 -1.18 -6.79
CA ILE A 336 8.21 -0.90 -5.37
C ILE A 336 7.14 -1.48 -4.43
N LEU A 337 5.86 -1.27 -4.71
CA LEU A 337 4.76 -1.78 -3.89
C LEU A 337 4.71 -3.31 -3.88
N MET A 338 5.10 -3.94 -4.99
CA MET A 338 5.23 -5.40 -5.09
C MET A 338 6.54 -5.94 -4.50
N GLY A 339 7.34 -5.07 -3.90
CA GLY A 339 8.58 -5.43 -3.20
C GLY A 339 9.77 -5.63 -4.12
N ASP A 340 9.71 -5.16 -5.37
CA ASP A 340 10.82 -5.04 -6.28
C ASP A 340 11.56 -3.70 -6.06
N GLY A 341 12.89 -3.71 -6.20
CA GLY A 341 13.73 -2.52 -6.08
C GLY A 341 14.68 -2.53 -4.93
#